data_6382bd08df3d3681949a80860b2e1ee8
#
_entry.id   6382bd08df3d3681949a80860b2e1ee8
#
_cell.length_a   1.000
_cell.length_b   1.000
_cell.length_c   1.000
_cell.angle_alpha   90.00
_cell.angle_beta   90.00
_cell.angle_gamma   90.00
#
_symmetry.space_group_name_H-M   'P 1'
#
loop_
_entity.id
_entity.type
_entity.pdbx_description
1 polymer ?
#
loop_
_entity_poly.entity_id
_entity_poly.type
_entity_poly.pdbx_seq_one_letter_code
_entity_poly.pdbx_strand_id
1 'polypeptide(L)'
;PWMIGKHTMGCRVYANDNRLFEHLKRKNVQTVVVTPDKLADLESSGVMERMLAQNIHVMTVPPLSNCLNDGVIKDIQIEDWLRREPIQADIRKIAAYIEGHRILVTGAAGAVGREIIRQLAALNPYQLILVDQAESPLYDVQLELSDHWKNLEVKVLVADVANYSRMEAIFKQYMPQLVFHTAAYKNISMLEDYVTEALQVNVLGTKNIADLSVKYKAYKCMLISTDYALSPVHVMGYSKRLAEIYMQGLSQRIRRKKLPAKLCIVRFADVYPEAPRSLMTLSEACMLILEVGNLGENGGIYVFEKESACETEATCYERVRKSKENIVGADMACKQINSLVEKCESYEPLTIINEMKKIISCIVEHSVDA
;
A
#
# COMPACT_ATOMS: atom_id res chain seq x y z
N PRO A 1 29.66 -7.32 -30.62
CA PRO A 1 30.96 -7.42 -29.90
C PRO A 1 31.98 -6.39 -30.39
N TRP A 2 32.11 -6.16 -31.72
CA TRP A 2 33.16 -5.30 -32.32
C TRP A 2 32.98 -3.78 -32.06
N MET A 3 31.81 -3.34 -31.63
CA MET A 3 31.49 -1.94 -31.29
C MET A 3 31.77 -1.57 -29.84
N ILE A 4 31.92 -2.54 -28.95
CA ILE A 4 32.14 -2.30 -27.51
C ILE A 4 33.38 -1.43 -27.27
N GLY A 5 33.21 -0.38 -26.45
CA GLY A 5 34.24 0.61 -26.16
C GLY A 5 34.39 1.74 -27.17
N LYS A 6 33.78 1.63 -28.35
CA LYS A 6 33.77 2.67 -29.39
C LYS A 6 32.68 3.71 -29.15
N HIS A 7 32.66 4.76 -29.94
CA HIS A 7 31.60 5.78 -29.91
C HIS A 7 30.76 5.69 -31.20
N THR A 8 29.44 5.78 -31.05
CA THR A 8 28.47 5.84 -32.13
C THR A 8 27.58 7.04 -31.88
N MET A 9 27.46 7.96 -32.84
CA MET A 9 26.70 9.21 -32.70
C MET A 9 27.05 10.00 -31.43
N GLY A 10 28.35 10.06 -31.07
CA GLY A 10 28.79 10.74 -29.85
C GLY A 10 28.62 9.94 -28.54
N CYS A 11 27.93 8.81 -28.56
CA CYS A 11 27.68 7.97 -27.40
C CYS A 11 28.64 6.78 -27.35
N ARG A 12 29.17 6.47 -26.15
CA ARG A 12 30.04 5.31 -25.93
C ARG A 12 29.22 4.03 -25.87
N VAL A 13 29.68 2.99 -26.57
CA VAL A 13 29.03 1.67 -26.55
C VAL A 13 29.61 0.81 -25.42
N TYR A 14 28.73 0.29 -24.57
CA TYR A 14 29.06 -0.60 -23.46
C TYR A 14 28.62 -2.03 -23.76
N ALA A 15 29.26 -3.00 -23.11
CA ALA A 15 28.84 -4.40 -23.19
C ALA A 15 27.57 -4.63 -22.33
N ASN A 16 26.68 -5.50 -22.80
CA ASN A 16 25.60 -6.05 -21.99
C ASN A 16 26.16 -7.25 -21.21
N ASP A 17 26.90 -6.96 -20.16
CA ASP A 17 27.51 -7.94 -19.25
C ASP A 17 27.20 -7.59 -17.79
N ASN A 18 27.77 -8.34 -16.85
CA ASN A 18 27.56 -8.16 -15.41
C ASN A 18 27.91 -6.74 -14.89
N ARG A 19 28.62 -5.93 -15.67
CA ARG A 19 28.98 -4.54 -15.32
C ARG A 19 28.00 -3.51 -15.85
N LEU A 20 26.98 -3.94 -16.60
CA LEU A 20 25.99 -3.03 -17.18
C LEU A 20 25.36 -2.14 -16.11
N PHE A 21 24.93 -2.72 -14.99
CA PHE A 21 24.28 -1.99 -13.89
C PHE A 21 25.23 -0.99 -13.21
N GLU A 22 26.49 -1.30 -13.06
CA GLU A 22 27.50 -0.35 -12.56
C GLU A 22 27.63 0.86 -13.50
N HIS A 23 27.58 0.62 -14.82
CA HIS A 23 27.62 1.68 -15.81
C HIS A 23 26.35 2.53 -15.78
N LEU A 24 25.16 1.93 -15.70
CA LEU A 24 23.88 2.63 -15.61
C LEU A 24 23.83 3.52 -14.35
N LYS A 25 24.20 2.97 -13.19
CA LYS A 25 24.26 3.70 -11.92
C LYS A 25 25.26 4.84 -11.96
N ARG A 26 26.50 4.60 -12.42
CA ARG A 26 27.56 5.63 -12.51
C ARG A 26 27.19 6.78 -13.44
N LYS A 27 26.38 6.50 -14.48
CA LYS A 27 25.92 7.50 -15.45
C LYS A 27 24.57 8.10 -15.08
N ASN A 28 24.00 7.72 -13.96
CA ASN A 28 22.67 8.15 -13.51
C ASN A 28 21.59 8.00 -14.61
N VAL A 29 21.60 6.81 -15.26
CA VAL A 29 20.64 6.54 -16.34
C VAL A 29 19.26 6.34 -15.74
N GLN A 30 18.31 7.13 -16.17
CA GLN A 30 16.91 7.07 -15.71
C GLN A 30 16.01 6.31 -16.67
N THR A 31 16.37 6.27 -17.97
CA THR A 31 15.57 5.63 -19.00
C THR A 31 16.45 4.80 -19.93
N VAL A 32 15.99 3.59 -20.25
CA VAL A 32 16.59 2.71 -21.25
C VAL A 32 15.57 2.44 -22.33
N VAL A 33 15.95 2.67 -23.59
CA VAL A 33 15.10 2.36 -24.76
C VAL A 33 15.57 1.06 -25.39
N VAL A 34 14.67 0.10 -25.55
CA VAL A 34 14.92 -1.24 -26.05
C VAL A 34 14.23 -1.44 -27.39
N THR A 35 14.93 -2.04 -28.34
CA THR A 35 14.31 -2.44 -29.62
C THR A 35 13.57 -3.76 -29.47
N PRO A 36 12.46 -4.00 -30.20
CA PRO A 36 11.61 -5.18 -30.04
C PRO A 36 12.38 -6.51 -30.22
N ASP A 37 13.37 -6.54 -31.10
CA ASP A 37 14.20 -7.73 -31.34
C ASP A 37 15.13 -8.07 -30.17
N LYS A 38 15.42 -7.11 -29.30
CA LYS A 38 16.26 -7.28 -28.10
C LYS A 38 15.45 -7.46 -26.82
N LEU A 39 14.15 -7.24 -26.89
CA LEU A 39 13.28 -7.37 -25.73
C LEU A 39 13.33 -8.78 -25.16
N ALA A 40 13.17 -9.82 -26.00
CA ALA A 40 13.21 -11.22 -25.59
C ALA A 40 14.57 -11.67 -25.00
N ASP A 41 15.69 -11.11 -25.52
CA ASP A 41 17.03 -11.38 -24.98
C ASP A 41 17.20 -10.79 -23.57
N LEU A 42 16.69 -9.59 -23.34
CA LEU A 42 16.73 -8.92 -22.03
C LEU A 42 15.81 -9.61 -21.02
N GLU A 43 14.68 -10.12 -21.48
CA GLU A 43 13.74 -10.92 -20.69
C GLU A 43 14.37 -12.19 -20.17
N SER A 44 14.97 -12.97 -21.07
CA SER A 44 15.56 -14.26 -20.73
C SER A 44 16.78 -14.14 -19.79
N SER A 45 17.41 -12.97 -19.76
CA SER A 45 18.64 -12.71 -18.97
C SER A 45 18.37 -12.12 -17.58
N GLY A 46 17.12 -11.82 -17.21
CA GLY A 46 16.77 -11.19 -15.92
C GLY A 46 17.35 -9.75 -15.77
N VAL A 47 17.82 -9.16 -16.86
CA VAL A 47 18.42 -7.81 -16.84
C VAL A 47 17.36 -6.76 -16.66
N MET A 48 16.19 -6.99 -17.22
CA MET A 48 15.10 -6.05 -17.20
C MET A 48 14.48 -5.93 -15.80
N GLU A 49 14.24 -7.05 -15.11
CA GLU A 49 13.74 -7.02 -13.73
C GLU A 49 14.70 -6.21 -12.83
N ARG A 50 16.00 -6.37 -13.06
CA ARG A 50 17.02 -5.60 -12.32
C ARG A 50 17.01 -4.11 -12.67
N MET A 51 16.66 -3.72 -13.90
CA MET A 51 16.50 -2.30 -14.29
C MET A 51 15.29 -1.69 -13.58
N LEU A 52 14.16 -2.37 -13.62
CA LEU A 52 12.92 -1.93 -12.95
C LEU A 52 13.10 -1.83 -11.43
N ALA A 53 13.78 -2.79 -10.80
CA ALA A 53 14.11 -2.77 -9.38
C ALA A 53 14.98 -1.56 -8.97
N GLN A 54 15.71 -0.97 -9.91
CA GLN A 54 16.50 0.25 -9.70
C GLN A 54 15.77 1.54 -10.13
N ASN A 55 14.46 1.49 -10.36
CA ASN A 55 13.64 2.60 -10.86
C ASN A 55 14.16 3.17 -12.20
N ILE A 56 14.71 2.32 -13.06
CA ILE A 56 15.08 2.70 -14.43
C ILE A 56 13.87 2.44 -15.32
N HIS A 57 13.35 3.49 -15.95
CA HIS A 57 12.26 3.37 -16.91
C HIS A 57 12.74 2.62 -18.17
N VAL A 58 11.99 1.60 -18.57
CA VAL A 58 12.28 0.86 -19.80
C VAL A 58 11.21 1.15 -20.82
N MET A 59 11.62 1.65 -21.99
CA MET A 59 10.73 2.02 -23.09
C MET A 59 11.02 1.15 -24.31
N THR A 60 10.01 0.85 -25.11
CA THR A 60 10.19 0.14 -26.38
C THR A 60 9.83 1.02 -27.57
N VAL A 61 10.56 0.83 -28.66
CA VAL A 61 10.24 1.46 -29.95
C VAL A 61 9.32 0.50 -30.72
N PRO A 62 8.21 0.96 -31.29
CA PRO A 62 7.36 0.09 -32.12
C PRO A 62 8.14 -0.46 -33.31
N PRO A 63 7.79 -1.65 -33.84
CA PRO A 63 8.41 -2.19 -35.06
C PRO A 63 8.37 -1.19 -36.18
N LEU A 64 9.44 -1.13 -36.97
CA LEU A 64 9.56 -0.19 -38.15
C LEU A 64 8.38 -0.28 -39.12
N SER A 65 7.72 -1.44 -39.20
CA SER A 65 6.48 -1.63 -39.97
C SER A 65 5.30 -0.78 -39.50
N ASN A 66 5.29 -0.34 -38.26
CA ASN A 66 4.22 0.45 -37.63
C ASN A 66 4.59 1.93 -37.48
N CYS A 67 5.82 2.31 -37.81
CA CYS A 67 6.30 3.70 -37.69
C CYS A 67 5.70 4.65 -38.73
N LEU A 68 4.97 4.14 -39.69
CA LEU A 68 4.29 4.99 -40.71
C LEU A 68 2.98 5.61 -40.20
N ASN A 69 2.47 5.16 -39.06
CA ASN A 69 1.15 5.56 -38.53
C ASN A 69 1.13 6.13 -37.11
N ASP A 70 2.14 6.57 -36.48
CA ASP A 70 2.28 7.16 -35.14
C ASP A 70 3.36 6.43 -34.36
N GLY A 71 4.61 6.79 -34.59
CA GLY A 71 5.78 6.28 -33.90
C GLY A 71 5.87 6.77 -32.45
N VAL A 72 4.90 6.40 -31.61
CA VAL A 72 4.89 6.72 -30.18
C VAL A 72 5.78 5.72 -29.45
N ILE A 73 6.82 6.21 -28.80
CA ILE A 73 7.62 5.43 -27.86
C ILE A 73 6.71 5.10 -26.67
N LYS A 74 6.46 3.82 -26.41
CA LYS A 74 5.54 3.36 -25.36
C LYS A 74 6.34 2.95 -24.13
N ASP A 75 5.94 3.42 -22.97
CA ASP A 75 6.42 2.92 -21.69
C ASP A 75 6.00 1.47 -21.52
N ILE A 76 6.95 0.59 -21.22
CA ILE A 76 6.66 -0.80 -20.91
C ILE A 76 6.24 -0.85 -19.43
N GLN A 77 4.99 -1.17 -19.20
CA GLN A 77 4.48 -1.41 -17.85
C GLN A 77 4.87 -2.83 -17.39
N ILE A 78 5.01 -3.02 -16.08
CA ILE A 78 5.32 -4.34 -15.51
C ILE A 78 4.24 -5.35 -15.91
N GLU A 79 3.01 -4.89 -16.08
CA GLU A 79 1.84 -5.68 -16.51
C GLU A 79 2.00 -6.27 -17.91
N ASP A 80 2.68 -5.59 -18.84
CA ASP A 80 2.98 -6.08 -20.20
C ASP A 80 3.91 -7.31 -20.20
N TRP A 81 4.50 -7.61 -19.03
CA TRP A 81 5.51 -8.66 -18.82
C TRP A 81 5.01 -9.87 -18.08
N LEU A 82 3.84 -9.77 -17.45
CA LEU A 82 3.25 -10.88 -16.76
C LEU A 82 3.00 -12.01 -17.79
N ARG A 83 3.72 -13.12 -17.64
CA ARG A 83 3.44 -14.35 -18.41
C ARG A 83 2.17 -15.06 -17.93
N ARG A 84 1.27 -14.34 -17.27
CA ARG A 84 -0.04 -14.76 -16.82
C ARG A 84 -1.05 -13.68 -17.18
N GLU A 85 -2.31 -14.03 -17.23
CA GLU A 85 -3.36 -13.04 -17.38
C GLU A 85 -3.35 -12.06 -16.19
N PRO A 86 -3.49 -10.76 -16.44
CA PRO A 86 -3.65 -9.78 -15.39
C PRO A 86 -4.84 -10.13 -14.49
N ILE A 87 -4.73 -9.80 -13.21
CA ILE A 87 -5.85 -9.96 -12.27
C ILE A 87 -6.96 -9.01 -12.69
N GLN A 88 -8.11 -9.55 -13.05
CA GLN A 88 -9.29 -8.78 -13.40
C GLN A 88 -10.19 -8.65 -12.18
N ALA A 89 -10.41 -7.42 -11.74
CA ALA A 89 -11.40 -7.08 -10.74
C ALA A 89 -12.75 -6.75 -11.39
N ASP A 90 -13.83 -6.88 -10.63
CA ASP A 90 -15.15 -6.42 -11.08
C ASP A 90 -15.26 -4.88 -10.95
N ILE A 91 -14.68 -4.20 -11.95
CA ILE A 91 -14.63 -2.73 -11.99
C ILE A 91 -16.02 -2.10 -11.86
N ARG A 92 -17.08 -2.75 -12.35
CA ARG A 92 -18.43 -2.21 -12.24
C ARG A 92 -18.92 -2.14 -10.80
N LYS A 93 -18.65 -3.18 -10.01
CA LYS A 93 -19.01 -3.21 -8.58
C LYS A 93 -18.15 -2.23 -7.78
N ILE A 94 -16.86 -2.13 -8.09
CA ILE A 94 -15.97 -1.17 -7.46
C ILE A 94 -16.44 0.26 -7.79
N ALA A 95 -16.73 0.56 -9.05
CA ALA A 95 -17.22 1.87 -9.47
C ALA A 95 -18.50 2.26 -8.75
N ALA A 96 -19.50 1.39 -8.68
CA ALA A 96 -20.75 1.63 -7.95
C ALA A 96 -20.52 1.89 -6.45
N TYR A 97 -19.49 1.32 -5.85
CA TYR A 97 -19.09 1.55 -4.46
C TYR A 97 -18.38 2.89 -4.25
N ILE A 98 -17.63 3.37 -5.26
CA ILE A 98 -16.77 4.57 -5.18
C ILE A 98 -17.51 5.82 -5.63
N GLU A 99 -18.33 5.71 -6.67
CA GLU A 99 -19.01 6.83 -7.31
C GLU A 99 -19.79 7.68 -6.30
N GLY A 100 -19.64 8.99 -6.39
CA GLY A 100 -20.38 9.95 -5.57
C GLY A 100 -19.93 10.03 -4.10
N HIS A 101 -18.90 9.30 -3.66
CA HIS A 101 -18.44 9.33 -2.28
C HIS A 101 -17.29 10.31 -2.05
N ARG A 102 -17.21 10.88 -0.83
CA ARG A 102 -16.04 11.59 -0.30
C ARG A 102 -15.09 10.56 0.29
N ILE A 103 -13.87 10.54 -0.24
CA ILE A 103 -12.89 9.51 0.07
C ILE A 103 -11.63 10.13 0.65
N LEU A 104 -11.25 9.69 1.85
CA LEU A 104 -10.01 10.06 2.49
C LEU A 104 -8.95 8.98 2.21
N VAL A 105 -7.80 9.41 1.72
CA VAL A 105 -6.60 8.56 1.60
C VAL A 105 -5.50 9.18 2.46
N THR A 106 -5.03 8.47 3.47
CA THR A 106 -3.86 8.86 4.27
C THR A 106 -2.63 8.08 3.82
N GLY A 107 -1.43 8.66 3.91
CA GLY A 107 -0.25 8.10 3.25
C GLY A 107 -0.33 8.28 1.73
N ALA A 108 -0.96 9.38 1.30
CA ALA A 108 -1.30 9.68 -0.08
C ALA A 108 -0.06 9.80 -1.00
N ALA A 109 1.07 10.21 -0.46
CA ALA A 109 2.33 10.36 -1.17
C ALA A 109 3.13 9.04 -1.29
N GLY A 110 2.77 7.99 -0.54
CA GLY A 110 3.40 6.68 -0.61
C GLY A 110 3.02 5.91 -1.88
N ALA A 111 3.79 4.88 -2.24
CA ALA A 111 3.56 4.11 -3.46
C ALA A 111 2.14 3.49 -3.53
N VAL A 112 1.68 2.85 -2.45
CA VAL A 112 0.34 2.27 -2.35
C VAL A 112 -0.73 3.35 -2.38
N GLY A 113 -0.53 4.47 -1.63
CA GLY A 113 -1.47 5.59 -1.60
C GLY A 113 -1.66 6.22 -2.98
N ARG A 114 -0.56 6.51 -3.68
CA ARG A 114 -0.59 7.05 -5.06
C ARG A 114 -1.36 6.14 -6.02
N GLU A 115 -1.09 4.85 -5.99
CA GLU A 115 -1.74 3.92 -6.90
C GLU A 115 -3.24 3.79 -6.59
N ILE A 116 -3.63 3.70 -5.31
CA ILE A 116 -5.04 3.73 -4.91
C ILE A 116 -5.71 5.03 -5.41
N ILE A 117 -5.05 6.18 -5.27
CA ILE A 117 -5.57 7.48 -5.71
C ILE A 117 -5.80 7.50 -7.22
N ARG A 118 -4.85 7.01 -8.03
CA ARG A 118 -5.01 6.91 -9.49
C ARG A 118 -6.24 6.09 -9.88
N GLN A 119 -6.39 4.92 -9.26
CA GLN A 119 -7.52 4.04 -9.53
C GLN A 119 -8.85 4.66 -9.07
N LEU A 120 -8.87 5.29 -7.88
CA LEU A 120 -10.05 6.01 -7.39
C LEU A 120 -10.44 7.17 -8.30
N ALA A 121 -9.47 7.95 -8.79
CA ALA A 121 -9.73 9.11 -9.66
C ALA A 121 -10.43 8.71 -10.97
N ALA A 122 -10.15 7.51 -11.48
CA ALA A 122 -10.79 6.96 -12.68
C ALA A 122 -12.24 6.49 -12.44
N LEU A 123 -12.68 6.37 -11.17
CA LEU A 123 -13.99 5.83 -10.79
C LEU A 123 -15.00 6.91 -10.36
N ASN A 124 -14.73 8.17 -10.70
CA ASN A 124 -15.63 9.29 -10.50
C ASN A 124 -16.13 9.51 -9.05
N PRO A 125 -15.25 9.55 -8.05
CA PRO A 125 -15.63 9.90 -6.68
C PRO A 125 -16.13 11.35 -6.63
N TYR A 126 -16.97 11.68 -5.65
CA TYR A 126 -17.42 13.06 -5.45
C TYR A 126 -16.25 13.98 -5.05
N GLN A 127 -15.36 13.48 -4.17
CA GLN A 127 -14.20 14.24 -3.71
C GLN A 127 -13.12 13.30 -3.19
N LEU A 128 -11.86 13.58 -3.51
CA LEU A 128 -10.68 12.96 -2.90
C LEU A 128 -10.06 13.92 -1.86
N ILE A 129 -9.85 13.41 -0.65
CA ILE A 129 -9.16 14.10 0.44
C ILE A 129 -7.84 13.36 0.68
N LEU A 130 -6.73 13.99 0.32
CA LEU A 130 -5.41 13.38 0.32
C LEU A 130 -4.60 13.93 1.48
N VAL A 131 -4.12 13.05 2.36
CA VAL A 131 -3.36 13.41 3.56
C VAL A 131 -2.02 12.71 3.57
N ASP A 132 -0.96 13.46 3.71
CA ASP A 132 0.39 12.95 3.97
C ASP A 132 1.19 13.99 4.75
N GLN A 133 2.23 13.56 5.45
CA GLN A 133 3.17 14.47 6.12
C GLN A 133 4.28 14.95 5.17
N ALA A 134 4.54 14.25 4.07
CA ALA A 134 5.57 14.55 3.09
C ALA A 134 5.03 15.55 2.04
N GLU A 135 5.32 16.85 2.23
CA GLU A 135 4.81 17.94 1.38
C GLU A 135 5.16 17.75 -0.09
N SER A 136 6.45 17.65 -0.42
CA SER A 136 6.90 17.63 -1.82
C SER A 136 6.34 16.43 -2.62
N PRO A 137 6.41 15.18 -2.13
CA PRO A 137 5.80 14.06 -2.84
C PRO A 137 4.26 14.16 -2.92
N LEU A 138 3.62 14.83 -1.95
CA LEU A 138 2.18 15.05 -1.96
C LEU A 138 1.79 16.08 -3.03
N TYR A 139 2.62 17.10 -3.23
CA TYR A 139 2.45 18.07 -4.31
C TYR A 139 2.57 17.42 -5.70
N ASP A 140 3.49 16.47 -5.89
CA ASP A 140 3.60 15.73 -7.15
C ASP A 140 2.30 14.98 -7.46
N VAL A 141 1.65 14.38 -6.46
CA VAL A 141 0.33 13.73 -6.62
C VAL A 141 -0.72 14.75 -7.04
N GLN A 142 -0.71 15.94 -6.46
CA GLN A 142 -1.64 17.01 -6.84
C GLN A 142 -1.48 17.42 -8.29
N LEU A 143 -0.24 17.61 -8.75
CA LEU A 143 0.04 17.96 -10.15
C LEU A 143 -0.46 16.87 -11.09
N GLU A 144 -0.13 15.60 -10.82
CA GLU A 144 -0.57 14.46 -11.62
C GLU A 144 -2.10 14.42 -11.76
N LEU A 145 -2.83 14.62 -10.66
CA LEU A 145 -4.29 14.61 -10.68
C LEU A 145 -4.87 15.80 -11.45
N SER A 146 -4.29 17.00 -11.31
CA SER A 146 -4.76 18.18 -12.03
C SER A 146 -4.56 18.08 -13.55
N ASP A 147 -3.53 17.36 -13.97
CA ASP A 147 -3.25 17.16 -15.39
C ASP A 147 -4.20 16.17 -16.06
N HIS A 148 -4.51 15.07 -15.36
CA HIS A 148 -5.27 13.95 -15.93
C HIS A 148 -6.78 14.00 -15.60
N TRP A 149 -7.20 14.54 -14.44
CA TRP A 149 -8.59 14.56 -13.96
C TRP A 149 -9.05 15.98 -13.58
N LYS A 150 -9.12 16.87 -14.56
CA LYS A 150 -9.41 18.31 -14.37
C LYS A 150 -10.73 18.63 -13.65
N ASN A 151 -11.70 17.74 -13.72
CA ASN A 151 -13.04 17.94 -13.12
C ASN A 151 -13.17 17.27 -11.75
N LEU A 152 -12.14 16.58 -11.26
CA LEU A 152 -12.18 15.90 -9.98
C LEU A 152 -11.92 16.88 -8.84
N GLU A 153 -12.80 16.90 -7.87
CA GLU A 153 -12.64 17.70 -6.65
C GLU A 153 -11.59 17.04 -5.75
N VAL A 154 -10.42 17.65 -5.62
CA VAL A 154 -9.30 17.14 -4.83
C VAL A 154 -8.91 18.15 -3.74
N LYS A 155 -8.76 17.66 -2.51
CA LYS A 155 -8.19 18.42 -1.38
C LYS A 155 -6.90 17.77 -0.93
N VAL A 156 -5.82 18.51 -1.00
CA VAL A 156 -4.48 18.07 -0.60
C VAL A 156 -4.10 18.74 0.72
N LEU A 157 -3.77 17.94 1.72
CA LEU A 157 -3.61 18.40 3.10
C LEU A 157 -2.33 17.80 3.70
N VAL A 158 -1.38 18.66 4.04
CA VAL A 158 -0.19 18.25 4.80
C VAL A 158 -0.60 18.06 6.26
N ALA A 159 -0.54 16.81 6.74
CA ALA A 159 -0.84 16.48 8.13
C ALA A 159 -0.22 15.13 8.53
N ASP A 160 0.10 15.02 9.82
CA ASP A 160 0.51 13.78 10.46
C ASP A 160 -0.73 13.07 11.05
N VAL A 161 -0.89 11.79 10.75
CA VAL A 161 -1.98 10.95 11.27
C VAL A 161 -1.91 10.75 12.78
N ALA A 162 -0.73 10.90 13.40
CA ALA A 162 -0.55 10.85 14.84
C ALA A 162 -1.15 12.10 15.53
N ASN A 163 -1.30 13.21 14.82
CA ASN A 163 -1.90 14.44 15.36
C ASN A 163 -3.43 14.37 15.34
N TYR A 164 -4.01 13.92 16.45
CA TYR A 164 -5.46 13.77 16.59
C TYR A 164 -6.25 15.03 16.26
N SER A 165 -5.84 16.19 16.83
CA SER A 165 -6.59 17.45 16.66
C SER A 165 -6.61 17.91 15.20
N ARG A 166 -5.50 17.75 14.48
CA ARG A 166 -5.41 18.07 13.07
C ARG A 166 -6.28 17.14 12.23
N MET A 167 -6.20 15.82 12.49
CA MET A 167 -7.02 14.82 11.80
C MET A 167 -8.51 15.01 12.11
N GLU A 168 -8.87 15.34 13.35
CA GLU A 168 -10.25 15.64 13.71
C GLU A 168 -10.82 16.84 12.96
N ALA A 169 -10.04 17.92 12.82
CA ALA A 169 -10.44 19.09 12.02
C ALA A 169 -10.72 18.68 10.55
N ILE A 170 -9.89 17.82 9.97
CA ILE A 170 -10.08 17.30 8.61
C ILE A 170 -11.38 16.48 8.52
N PHE A 171 -11.58 15.52 9.43
CA PHE A 171 -12.81 14.72 9.44
C PHE A 171 -14.06 15.58 9.62
N LYS A 172 -14.03 16.57 10.50
CA LYS A 172 -15.14 17.51 10.74
C LYS A 172 -15.44 18.35 9.52
N GLN A 173 -14.42 18.83 8.81
CA GLN A 173 -14.58 19.71 7.65
C GLN A 173 -15.06 18.95 6.42
N TYR A 174 -14.49 17.79 6.13
CA TYR A 174 -14.72 17.08 4.88
C TYR A 174 -15.68 15.90 4.98
N MET A 175 -15.96 15.41 6.21
CA MET A 175 -16.90 14.31 6.46
C MET A 175 -16.69 13.12 5.51
N PRO A 176 -15.49 12.50 5.47
CA PRO A 176 -15.22 11.40 4.55
C PRO A 176 -16.14 10.21 4.82
N GLN A 177 -16.61 9.59 3.76
CA GLN A 177 -17.51 8.43 3.81
C GLN A 177 -16.74 7.11 3.71
N LEU A 178 -15.65 7.12 2.92
CA LEU A 178 -14.74 6.01 2.79
C LEU A 178 -13.33 6.47 3.19
N VAL A 179 -12.61 5.63 3.89
CA VAL A 179 -11.26 5.92 4.39
C VAL A 179 -10.31 4.79 4.02
N PHE A 180 -9.28 5.11 3.25
CA PHE A 180 -8.16 4.21 2.94
C PHE A 180 -6.95 4.67 3.73
N HIS A 181 -6.60 3.93 4.77
CA HIS A 181 -5.49 4.27 5.64
C HIS A 181 -4.24 3.49 5.24
N THR A 182 -3.37 4.16 4.45
CA THR A 182 -2.09 3.60 3.99
C THR A 182 -0.88 4.20 4.69
N ALA A 183 -1.07 5.26 5.50
CA ALA A 183 0.00 5.92 6.22
C ALA A 183 0.65 4.97 7.23
N ALA A 184 1.94 4.72 7.07
CA ALA A 184 2.74 3.93 7.99
C ALA A 184 4.23 4.09 7.68
N TYR A 185 5.07 3.96 8.70
CA TYR A 185 6.48 3.68 8.51
C TYR A 185 6.70 2.18 8.27
N LYS A 186 7.49 1.83 7.26
CA LYS A 186 7.68 0.45 6.80
C LYS A 186 9.14 -0.01 6.70
N ASN A 187 10.10 0.87 6.89
CA ASN A 187 11.51 0.49 6.84
C ASN A 187 11.89 -0.27 8.11
N ILE A 188 12.10 -1.59 7.98
CA ILE A 188 12.37 -2.48 9.11
C ILE A 188 13.61 -2.02 9.88
N SER A 189 14.75 -1.81 9.19
CA SER A 189 16.01 -1.44 9.84
C SER A 189 15.91 -0.11 10.61
N MET A 190 15.27 0.90 10.02
CA MET A 190 15.08 2.18 10.71
C MET A 190 14.21 2.05 11.96
N LEU A 191 13.16 1.24 11.90
CA LEU A 191 12.20 1.14 12.99
C LEU A 191 12.75 0.36 14.19
N GLU A 192 13.78 -0.46 14.03
CA GLU A 192 14.49 -1.06 15.16
C GLU A 192 15.20 0.01 16.01
N ASP A 193 15.69 1.09 15.38
CA ASP A 193 16.33 2.22 16.05
C ASP A 193 15.30 3.26 16.54
N TYR A 194 14.17 3.39 15.85
CA TYR A 194 13.13 4.41 16.11
C TYR A 194 11.79 3.78 16.53
N VAL A 195 11.81 3.02 17.61
CA VAL A 195 10.64 2.25 18.11
C VAL A 195 9.46 3.15 18.45
N THR A 196 9.70 4.31 19.06
CA THR A 196 8.67 5.28 19.42
C THR A 196 7.93 5.79 18.18
N GLU A 197 8.67 6.08 17.10
CA GLU A 197 8.09 6.54 15.84
C GLU A 197 7.19 5.46 15.19
N ALA A 198 7.61 4.18 15.28
CA ALA A 198 6.77 3.07 14.83
C ALA A 198 5.44 3.04 15.61
N LEU A 199 5.48 3.26 16.92
CA LEU A 199 4.29 3.27 17.76
C LEU A 199 3.40 4.50 17.48
N GLN A 200 4.00 5.68 17.36
CA GLN A 200 3.27 6.93 17.08
C GLN A 200 2.56 6.88 15.73
N VAL A 201 3.26 6.55 14.66
CA VAL A 201 2.66 6.61 13.32
C VAL A 201 1.79 5.37 13.05
N ASN A 202 2.33 4.16 13.27
CA ASN A 202 1.62 2.95 12.86
C ASN A 202 0.48 2.58 13.82
N VAL A 203 0.62 2.82 15.12
CA VAL A 203 -0.40 2.44 16.12
C VAL A 203 -1.29 3.62 16.48
N LEU A 204 -0.75 4.73 16.97
CA LEU A 204 -1.54 5.92 17.33
C LEU A 204 -2.21 6.52 16.10
N GLY A 205 -1.47 6.64 14.97
CA GLY A 205 -2.05 7.10 13.70
C GLY A 205 -3.24 6.25 13.27
N THR A 206 -3.11 4.92 13.27
CA THR A 206 -4.23 4.01 12.95
C THR A 206 -5.38 4.17 13.93
N LYS A 207 -5.08 4.26 15.24
CA LYS A 207 -6.09 4.50 16.28
C LYS A 207 -6.87 5.79 16.00
N ASN A 208 -6.18 6.88 15.73
CA ASN A 208 -6.81 8.18 15.47
C ASN A 208 -7.75 8.10 14.26
N ILE A 209 -7.28 7.53 13.16
CA ILE A 209 -8.08 7.38 11.92
C ILE A 209 -9.31 6.49 12.16
N ALA A 210 -9.15 5.37 12.86
CA ALA A 210 -10.25 4.46 13.17
C ALA A 210 -11.29 5.10 14.10
N ASP A 211 -10.85 5.74 15.20
CA ASP A 211 -11.74 6.41 16.15
C ASP A 211 -12.51 7.56 15.49
N LEU A 212 -11.83 8.38 14.67
CA LEU A 212 -12.46 9.47 13.92
C LEU A 212 -13.43 8.95 12.85
N SER A 213 -13.11 7.86 12.18
CA SER A 213 -14.02 7.21 11.23
C SER A 213 -15.33 6.80 11.90
N VAL A 214 -15.25 6.25 13.11
CA VAL A 214 -16.45 5.89 13.90
C VAL A 214 -17.18 7.15 14.39
N LYS A 215 -16.45 8.13 14.93
CA LYS A 215 -17.02 9.38 15.46
C LYS A 215 -17.77 10.17 14.40
N TYR A 216 -17.22 10.28 13.21
CA TYR A 216 -17.79 11.01 12.07
C TYR A 216 -18.62 10.14 11.13
N LYS A 217 -18.92 8.88 11.54
CA LYS A 217 -19.84 7.95 10.85
C LYS A 217 -19.43 7.66 9.41
N ALA A 218 -18.12 7.49 9.17
CA ALA A 218 -17.66 6.95 7.90
C ALA A 218 -18.28 5.56 7.67
N TYR A 219 -18.68 5.25 6.44
CA TYR A 219 -19.26 3.95 6.13
C TYR A 219 -18.26 2.84 6.28
N LYS A 220 -17.03 3.10 5.84
CA LYS A 220 -15.95 2.13 5.91
C LYS A 220 -14.59 2.81 6.10
N CYS A 221 -13.78 2.22 6.98
CA CYS A 221 -12.38 2.55 7.15
C CYS A 221 -11.56 1.27 6.93
N MET A 222 -10.62 1.33 6.03
CA MET A 222 -9.76 0.23 5.64
C MET A 222 -8.31 0.52 6.01
N LEU A 223 -7.73 -0.37 6.82
CA LEU A 223 -6.31 -0.36 7.16
C LEU A 223 -5.53 -1.21 6.16
N ILE A 224 -4.52 -0.64 5.54
CA ILE A 224 -3.56 -1.39 4.75
C ILE A 224 -2.44 -1.86 5.68
N SER A 225 -2.41 -3.16 5.90
CA SER A 225 -1.45 -3.86 6.75
C SER A 225 -0.48 -4.72 5.91
N THR A 226 0.24 -5.61 6.54
CA THR A 226 1.24 -6.48 5.92
C THR A 226 1.14 -7.89 6.49
N ASP A 227 1.62 -8.88 5.78
CA ASP A 227 1.81 -10.27 6.21
C ASP A 227 2.77 -10.40 7.41
N TYR A 228 3.74 -9.48 7.56
CA TYR A 228 4.60 -9.41 8.75
C TYR A 228 3.82 -9.22 10.06
N ALA A 229 2.58 -8.78 10.01
CA ALA A 229 1.72 -8.68 11.19
C ALA A 229 1.19 -10.04 11.67
N LEU A 230 1.22 -11.09 10.84
CA LEU A 230 0.76 -12.43 11.19
C LEU A 230 1.66 -13.09 12.22
N SER A 231 2.97 -13.06 11.98
CA SER A 231 4.00 -13.62 12.88
C SER A 231 5.13 -12.60 13.04
N PRO A 232 4.88 -11.53 13.83
CA PRO A 232 5.80 -10.42 13.92
C PRO A 232 7.09 -10.81 14.64
N VAL A 233 8.24 -10.47 14.02
CA VAL A 233 9.58 -10.73 14.56
C VAL A 233 10.41 -9.47 14.75
N HIS A 234 9.94 -8.33 14.24
CA HIS A 234 10.59 -7.03 14.27
C HIS A 234 9.58 -5.91 14.62
N VAL A 235 10.10 -4.73 14.99
CA VAL A 235 9.29 -3.58 15.47
C VAL A 235 8.19 -3.19 14.49
N MET A 236 8.49 -3.14 13.18
CA MET A 236 7.48 -2.84 12.16
C MET A 236 6.32 -3.85 12.20
N GLY A 237 6.62 -5.15 12.25
CA GLY A 237 5.61 -6.20 12.37
C GLY A 237 4.79 -6.09 13.66
N TYR A 238 5.44 -5.85 14.82
CA TYR A 238 4.75 -5.63 16.09
C TYR A 238 3.80 -4.43 16.04
N SER A 239 4.26 -3.29 15.49
CA SER A 239 3.44 -2.09 15.38
C SER A 239 2.20 -2.30 14.48
N LYS A 240 2.38 -2.97 13.35
CA LYS A 240 1.26 -3.31 12.45
C LYS A 240 0.29 -4.29 13.12
N ARG A 241 0.78 -5.30 13.83
CA ARG A 241 -0.08 -6.23 14.58
C ARG A 241 -0.91 -5.53 15.65
N LEU A 242 -0.31 -4.62 16.42
CA LEU A 242 -1.05 -3.81 17.40
C LEU A 242 -2.12 -2.93 16.74
N ALA A 243 -1.83 -2.34 15.60
CA ALA A 243 -2.81 -1.57 14.83
C ALA A 243 -4.00 -2.44 14.39
N GLU A 244 -3.76 -3.66 13.89
CA GLU A 244 -4.82 -4.62 13.55
C GLU A 244 -5.66 -5.00 14.76
N ILE A 245 -5.01 -5.33 15.89
CA ILE A 245 -5.69 -5.66 17.16
C ILE A 245 -6.60 -4.51 17.60
N TYR A 246 -6.11 -3.27 17.52
CA TYR A 246 -6.94 -2.10 17.84
C TYR A 246 -8.17 -2.00 16.95
N MET A 247 -7.99 -2.14 15.63
CA MET A 247 -9.08 -2.12 14.64
C MET A 247 -10.13 -3.21 14.92
N GLN A 248 -9.69 -4.42 15.23
CA GLN A 248 -10.59 -5.53 15.54
C GLN A 248 -11.33 -5.31 16.86
N GLY A 249 -10.64 -4.80 17.90
CA GLY A 249 -11.30 -4.46 19.18
C GLY A 249 -12.33 -3.35 19.03
N LEU A 250 -12.02 -2.32 18.25
CA LEU A 250 -12.98 -1.26 17.94
C LEU A 250 -14.15 -1.80 17.12
N SER A 251 -13.91 -2.73 16.18
CA SER A 251 -14.96 -3.36 15.38
C SER A 251 -15.97 -4.17 16.23
N GLN A 252 -15.49 -4.84 17.28
CA GLN A 252 -16.36 -5.54 18.24
C GLN A 252 -17.23 -4.54 19.02
N ARG A 253 -16.68 -3.38 19.41
CA ARG A 253 -17.44 -2.30 20.04
C ARG A 253 -18.49 -1.71 19.11
N ILE A 254 -18.17 -1.50 17.82
CA ILE A 254 -19.10 -1.07 16.78
C ILE A 254 -20.26 -2.06 16.67
N ARG A 255 -19.96 -3.35 16.58
CA ARG A 255 -21.00 -4.42 16.50
C ARG A 255 -21.92 -4.43 17.72
N ARG A 256 -21.36 -4.36 18.95
CA ARG A 256 -22.14 -4.32 20.20
C ARG A 256 -23.05 -3.09 20.29
N LYS A 257 -22.57 -1.93 19.84
CA LYS A 257 -23.32 -0.67 19.86
C LYS A 257 -24.17 -0.45 18.61
N LYS A 258 -24.16 -1.38 17.66
CA LYS A 258 -24.86 -1.28 16.35
C LYS A 258 -24.59 0.03 15.60
N LEU A 259 -23.32 0.47 15.61
CA LEU A 259 -22.90 1.66 14.88
C LEU A 259 -22.77 1.37 13.37
N PRO A 260 -23.00 2.35 12.51
CA PRO A 260 -23.02 2.13 11.05
C PRO A 260 -21.64 1.93 10.42
N ALA A 261 -20.57 2.35 11.10
CA ALA A 261 -19.21 2.25 10.59
C ALA A 261 -18.75 0.79 10.47
N LYS A 262 -17.93 0.51 9.44
CA LYS A 262 -17.26 -0.78 9.25
C LYS A 262 -15.77 -0.55 9.22
N LEU A 263 -15.03 -1.35 9.98
CA LEU A 263 -13.57 -1.37 9.96
C LEU A 263 -13.09 -2.68 9.36
N CYS A 264 -12.24 -2.63 8.36
CA CYS A 264 -11.65 -3.82 7.77
C CYS A 264 -10.14 -3.64 7.56
N ILE A 265 -9.44 -4.74 7.43
CA ILE A 265 -7.99 -4.81 7.35
C ILE A 265 -7.66 -5.58 6.08
N VAL A 266 -6.67 -5.10 5.32
CA VAL A 266 -6.10 -5.80 4.19
C VAL A 266 -4.64 -6.05 4.49
N ARG A 267 -4.22 -7.29 4.56
CA ARG A 267 -2.81 -7.67 4.59
C ARG A 267 -2.29 -7.79 3.17
N PHE A 268 -1.22 -7.12 2.96
CA PHE A 268 -0.57 -6.97 1.69
C PHE A 268 0.86 -7.50 1.85
N ALA A 269 1.21 -8.53 1.10
CA ALA A 269 2.58 -9.01 1.09
C ALA A 269 3.47 -8.02 0.34
N ASP A 270 4.77 -8.03 0.65
CA ASP A 270 5.72 -7.21 -0.08
C ASP A 270 5.67 -7.59 -1.55
N VAL A 271 5.32 -6.62 -2.39
CA VAL A 271 5.43 -6.72 -3.84
C VAL A 271 6.89 -6.60 -4.17
N TYR A 272 7.58 -7.73 -4.28
CA TYR A 272 8.96 -7.75 -4.72
C TYR A 272 9.05 -7.63 -6.24
N PRO A 273 9.81 -6.67 -6.76
CA PRO A 273 10.08 -6.58 -8.19
C PRO A 273 10.85 -7.78 -8.76
N GLU A 274 11.36 -8.67 -7.90
CA GLU A 274 12.39 -9.66 -8.26
C GLU A 274 11.92 -11.11 -8.44
N ALA A 275 10.64 -11.45 -8.26
CA ALA A 275 10.18 -12.83 -8.40
C ALA A 275 9.34 -13.06 -9.67
N PRO A 276 9.82 -13.90 -10.60
CA PRO A 276 9.41 -13.83 -12.02
C PRO A 276 8.08 -14.48 -12.41
N ARG A 277 7.30 -15.12 -11.55
CA ARG A 277 6.15 -15.92 -12.04
C ARG A 277 4.88 -15.95 -11.17
N SER A 278 4.87 -15.42 -9.97
CA SER A 278 3.72 -15.53 -9.06
C SER A 278 3.34 -14.23 -8.36
N LEU A 279 4.00 -13.13 -8.63
CA LEU A 279 3.82 -11.89 -7.91
C LEU A 279 2.72 -11.05 -8.52
N MET A 280 1.99 -10.43 -7.62
CA MET A 280 1.00 -9.41 -7.89
C MET A 280 1.71 -8.07 -8.13
N THR A 281 1.29 -7.32 -9.13
CA THR A 281 1.79 -5.95 -9.32
C THR A 281 1.18 -5.02 -8.28
N LEU A 282 1.80 -3.85 -8.09
CA LEU A 282 1.23 -2.83 -7.20
C LEU A 282 -0.17 -2.41 -7.65
N SER A 283 -0.38 -2.27 -8.96
CA SER A 283 -1.67 -1.93 -9.55
C SER A 283 -2.73 -3.00 -9.28
N GLU A 284 -2.41 -4.26 -9.53
CA GLU A 284 -3.32 -5.38 -9.24
C GLU A 284 -3.67 -5.48 -7.76
N ALA A 285 -2.68 -5.31 -6.89
CA ALA A 285 -2.92 -5.34 -5.45
C ALA A 285 -3.81 -4.18 -4.98
N CYS A 286 -3.60 -2.97 -5.51
CA CYS A 286 -4.46 -1.83 -5.21
C CYS A 286 -5.89 -2.06 -5.73
N MET A 287 -6.05 -2.69 -6.89
CA MET A 287 -7.35 -3.08 -7.40
C MET A 287 -8.08 -4.06 -6.47
N LEU A 288 -7.39 -5.07 -5.95
CA LEU A 288 -7.95 -5.99 -4.95
C LEU A 288 -8.26 -5.30 -3.62
N ILE A 289 -7.47 -4.29 -3.22
CA ILE A 289 -7.80 -3.45 -2.06
C ILE A 289 -9.14 -2.74 -2.28
N LEU A 290 -9.40 -2.20 -3.47
CA LEU A 290 -10.69 -1.57 -3.78
C LEU A 290 -11.84 -2.59 -3.79
N GLU A 291 -11.62 -3.84 -4.23
CA GLU A 291 -12.59 -4.92 -4.11
C GLU A 291 -12.92 -5.23 -2.66
N VAL A 292 -11.91 -5.34 -1.78
CA VAL A 292 -12.13 -5.46 -0.34
C VAL A 292 -12.87 -4.23 0.21
N GLY A 293 -12.59 -3.06 -0.33
CA GLY A 293 -13.38 -1.85 -0.04
C GLY A 293 -14.87 -2.08 -0.20
N ASN A 294 -15.30 -2.71 -1.27
CA ASN A 294 -16.69 -3.03 -1.53
C ASN A 294 -17.22 -4.13 -0.59
N LEU A 295 -16.59 -5.31 -0.57
CA LEU A 295 -17.10 -6.49 0.15
C LEU A 295 -16.81 -6.49 1.66
N GLY A 296 -15.78 -5.76 2.10
CA GLY A 296 -15.21 -5.88 3.45
C GLY A 296 -16.23 -5.72 4.57
N GLU A 297 -16.26 -6.70 5.46
CA GLU A 297 -17.12 -6.74 6.63
C GLU A 297 -16.43 -6.12 7.85
N ASN A 298 -17.23 -5.68 8.82
CA ASN A 298 -16.71 -5.10 10.03
C ASN A 298 -15.89 -6.11 10.86
N GLY A 299 -14.61 -5.82 11.08
CA GLY A 299 -13.65 -6.66 11.79
C GLY A 299 -12.97 -7.72 10.90
N GLY A 300 -13.29 -7.79 9.60
CA GLY A 300 -12.67 -8.74 8.67
C GLY A 300 -11.22 -8.38 8.37
N ILE A 301 -10.36 -9.40 8.33
CA ILE A 301 -9.00 -9.34 7.78
C ILE A 301 -9.01 -10.07 6.45
N TYR A 302 -8.55 -9.39 5.41
CA TYR A 302 -8.50 -9.91 4.05
C TYR A 302 -7.05 -10.07 3.62
N VAL A 303 -6.78 -11.19 2.93
CA VAL A 303 -5.46 -11.55 2.39
C VAL A 303 -5.63 -11.90 0.92
N PHE A 304 -4.59 -11.75 0.13
CA PHE A 304 -4.60 -12.14 -1.27
C PHE A 304 -4.03 -13.55 -1.45
N GLU A 305 -4.55 -14.26 -2.44
CA GLU A 305 -4.27 -15.68 -2.65
C GLU A 305 -2.76 -15.97 -2.80
N LYS A 306 -2.30 -17.01 -2.14
CA LYS A 306 -0.99 -17.67 -2.10
C LYS A 306 -0.05 -17.41 -0.93
N GLU A 307 -0.28 -16.43 -0.07
CA GLU A 307 0.78 -15.98 0.85
C GLU A 307 0.45 -16.10 2.35
N SER A 308 -0.74 -16.58 2.71
CA SER A 308 -1.09 -16.61 4.12
C SER A 308 -0.83 -17.97 4.77
N ALA A 309 0.06 -17.98 5.75
CA ALA A 309 0.19 -19.08 6.72
C ALA A 309 -1.04 -19.19 7.65
N CYS A 310 -2.06 -18.35 7.49
CA CYS A 310 -3.28 -18.36 8.29
C CYS A 310 -4.41 -19.16 7.61
N GLU A 311 -5.30 -19.74 8.43
CA GLU A 311 -6.54 -20.31 7.93
C GLU A 311 -7.43 -19.21 7.31
N THR A 312 -7.94 -19.47 6.12
CA THR A 312 -8.77 -18.51 5.38
C THR A 312 -10.05 -19.16 4.89
N GLU A 313 -11.06 -18.34 4.61
CA GLU A 313 -12.29 -18.69 3.94
C GLU A 313 -12.42 -17.95 2.61
N ALA A 314 -13.06 -18.59 1.62
CA ALA A 314 -13.28 -17.98 0.31
C ALA A 314 -14.22 -16.78 0.42
N THR A 315 -14.02 -15.80 -0.46
CA THR A 315 -14.94 -14.66 -0.65
C THR A 315 -15.65 -14.78 -1.99
N CYS A 316 -16.47 -13.81 -2.34
CA CYS A 316 -17.08 -13.75 -3.67
C CYS A 316 -16.09 -13.37 -4.78
N TYR A 317 -14.86 -13.02 -4.44
CA TYR A 317 -13.77 -12.77 -5.37
C TYR A 317 -12.72 -13.88 -5.24
N GLU A 318 -12.35 -14.47 -6.36
CA GLU A 318 -11.52 -15.67 -6.43
C GLU A 318 -10.17 -15.51 -5.72
N ARG A 319 -9.60 -14.30 -5.78
CA ARG A 319 -8.25 -14.02 -5.27
C ARG A 319 -8.21 -13.29 -3.92
N VAL A 320 -9.35 -12.96 -3.37
CA VAL A 320 -9.48 -12.33 -2.06
C VAL A 320 -10.00 -13.36 -1.08
N ARG A 321 -9.27 -13.63 -0.02
CA ARG A 321 -9.67 -14.55 1.04
C ARG A 321 -9.82 -13.81 2.35
N LYS A 322 -10.76 -14.23 3.17
CA LYS A 322 -10.96 -13.68 4.51
C LYS A 322 -10.27 -14.61 5.53
N SER A 323 -9.43 -14.03 6.37
CA SER A 323 -8.80 -14.74 7.47
C SER A 323 -9.84 -15.18 8.51
N LYS A 324 -9.68 -16.39 9.04
CA LYS A 324 -10.50 -16.89 10.16
C LYS A 324 -10.02 -16.42 11.53
N GLU A 325 -8.97 -15.60 11.57
CA GLU A 325 -8.47 -15.05 12.82
C GLU A 325 -9.57 -14.30 13.57
N ASN A 326 -9.78 -14.66 14.82
CA ASN A 326 -10.69 -13.98 15.74
C ASN A 326 -9.92 -13.58 16.99
N ILE A 327 -10.01 -12.32 17.39
CA ILE A 327 -9.35 -11.83 18.61
C ILE A 327 -10.30 -11.94 19.78
N VAL A 328 -9.92 -12.76 20.76
CA VAL A 328 -10.55 -12.84 22.07
C VAL A 328 -9.88 -11.82 23.01
N GLY A 329 -10.64 -11.14 23.86
CA GLY A 329 -10.07 -10.15 24.80
C GLY A 329 -9.70 -8.79 24.21
N ALA A 330 -10.20 -8.47 23.01
CA ALA A 330 -9.87 -7.25 22.27
C ALA A 330 -10.10 -5.94 23.06
N ASP A 331 -11.08 -5.87 23.96
CA ASP A 331 -11.31 -4.68 24.79
C ASP A 331 -10.16 -4.43 25.79
N MET A 332 -9.60 -5.50 26.36
CA MET A 332 -8.44 -5.41 27.25
C MET A 332 -7.20 -4.98 26.47
N ALA A 333 -6.98 -5.59 25.32
CA ALA A 333 -5.87 -5.22 24.44
C ALA A 333 -5.93 -3.75 24.00
N CYS A 334 -7.11 -3.24 23.63
CA CYS A 334 -7.27 -1.82 23.31
C CYS A 334 -6.89 -0.91 24.48
N LYS A 335 -7.20 -1.29 25.72
CA LYS A 335 -6.79 -0.51 26.92
C LYS A 335 -5.28 -0.53 27.10
N GLN A 336 -4.65 -1.69 26.92
CA GLN A 336 -3.20 -1.84 27.03
C GLN A 336 -2.49 -1.04 25.91
N ILE A 337 -2.98 -1.09 24.67
CA ILE A 337 -2.47 -0.29 23.55
C ILE A 337 -2.58 1.20 23.85
N ASN A 338 -3.72 1.68 24.37
CA ASN A 338 -3.87 3.08 24.75
C ASN A 338 -2.85 3.48 25.82
N SER A 339 -2.68 2.67 26.86
CA SER A 339 -1.69 2.95 27.91
C SER A 339 -0.26 2.93 27.39
N LEU A 340 0.07 2.05 26.46
CA LEU A 340 1.39 1.99 25.84
C LEU A 340 1.67 3.24 25.00
N VAL A 341 0.70 3.66 24.19
CA VAL A 341 0.82 4.87 23.35
C VAL A 341 0.97 6.14 24.21
N GLU A 342 0.19 6.27 25.29
CA GLU A 342 0.27 7.43 26.19
C GLU A 342 1.61 7.55 26.93
N LYS A 343 2.29 6.42 27.18
CA LYS A 343 3.54 6.37 27.95
C LYS A 343 4.79 6.18 27.11
N CYS A 344 4.67 5.98 25.80
CA CYS A 344 5.79 5.58 24.96
C CYS A 344 6.96 6.58 24.96
N GLU A 345 6.70 7.88 25.10
CA GLU A 345 7.75 8.90 25.16
C GLU A 345 8.59 8.83 26.47
N SER A 346 8.02 8.22 27.53
CA SER A 346 8.69 8.04 28.83
C SER A 346 9.38 6.68 28.97
N TYR A 347 9.22 5.79 27.99
CA TYR A 347 9.77 4.44 28.06
C TYR A 347 11.04 4.31 27.21
N GLU A 348 11.99 3.52 27.73
CA GLU A 348 13.12 3.06 26.93
C GLU A 348 12.65 2.16 25.78
N PRO A 349 13.33 2.17 24.62
CA PRO A 349 12.95 1.39 23.44
C PRO A 349 12.70 -0.09 23.72
N LEU A 350 13.56 -0.72 24.51
CA LEU A 350 13.41 -2.13 24.87
C LEU A 350 12.15 -2.40 25.70
N THR A 351 11.75 -1.46 26.55
CA THR A 351 10.51 -1.55 27.33
C THR A 351 9.30 -1.51 26.42
N ILE A 352 9.30 -0.62 25.42
CA ILE A 352 8.23 -0.52 24.42
C ILE A 352 8.10 -1.86 23.66
N ILE A 353 9.21 -2.40 23.17
CA ILE A 353 9.22 -3.69 22.44
C ILE A 353 8.66 -4.82 23.31
N ASN A 354 9.05 -4.89 24.57
CA ASN A 354 8.58 -5.93 25.49
C ASN A 354 7.07 -5.80 25.77
N GLU A 355 6.56 -4.60 25.96
CA GLU A 355 5.12 -4.37 26.12
C GLU A 355 4.33 -4.68 24.83
N MET A 356 4.87 -4.34 23.64
CA MET A 356 4.26 -4.75 22.38
C MET A 356 4.13 -6.28 22.28
N LYS A 357 5.21 -7.02 22.55
CA LYS A 357 5.23 -8.48 22.54
C LYS A 357 4.24 -9.08 23.54
N LYS A 358 4.18 -8.54 24.75
CA LYS A 358 3.27 -8.98 25.80
C LYS A 358 1.81 -8.79 25.41
N ILE A 359 1.43 -7.65 24.83
CA ILE A 359 0.06 -7.42 24.36
C ILE A 359 -0.31 -8.43 23.28
N ILE A 360 0.59 -8.71 22.35
CA ILE A 360 0.35 -9.65 21.25
C ILE A 360 0.21 -11.08 21.78
N SER A 361 1.10 -11.54 22.67
CA SER A 361 1.06 -12.90 23.23
C SER A 361 -0.20 -13.16 24.06
N CYS A 362 -0.65 -12.22 24.88
CA CYS A 362 -1.90 -12.35 25.65
C CYS A 362 -3.13 -12.63 24.79
N ILE A 363 -3.11 -12.19 23.51
CA ILE A 363 -4.24 -12.38 22.59
C ILE A 363 -4.17 -13.76 21.93
N VAL A 364 -2.97 -14.21 21.58
CA VAL A 364 -2.76 -15.52 20.93
C VAL A 364 -3.12 -16.66 21.89
N GLU A 365 -2.76 -16.55 23.15
CA GLU A 365 -3.08 -17.56 24.20
C GLU A 365 -4.59 -17.73 24.38
N HIS A 366 -5.36 -16.65 24.35
CA HIS A 366 -6.83 -16.72 24.51
C HIS A 366 -7.58 -17.16 23.24
N SER A 367 -6.93 -17.20 22.07
CA SER A 367 -7.54 -17.67 20.81
C SER A 367 -7.38 -19.19 20.59
N VAL A 368 -6.48 -19.84 21.33
CA VAL A 368 -6.25 -21.29 21.28
C VAL A 368 -7.23 -22.05 22.20
N ASP A 369 -7.72 -21.41 23.25
CA ASP A 369 -8.61 -22.01 24.26
C ASP A 369 -10.11 -21.76 23.98
N ALA A 370 -10.48 -21.13 22.85
CA ALA A 370 -11.85 -20.82 22.46
C ALA A 370 -12.26 -21.55 21.17
#